data_05a82142478a3c93cdecb3a613b4cf82
#
_entry.id   05a82142478a3c93cdecb3a613b4cf82
#
_cell.length_a   1.000
_cell.length_b   1.000
_cell.length_c   1.000
_cell.angle_alpha   90.00
_cell.angle_beta   90.00
_cell.angle_gamma   90.00
#
_symmetry.space_group_name_H-M   'P 1'
#
loop_
_entity.id
_entity.type
_entity.pdbx_description
1 polymer ?
#
loop_
_entity_poly.entity_id
_entity_poly.type
_entity_poly.pdbx_seq_one_letter_code
_entity_poly.pdbx_strand_id
1 'polypeptide(L)'
;INAITPNNKKPVHYLEQQKSASERNLIEEAVKYTFLGLVEANKIERKPAPLSKLVLGLECGGSDGFSGISANPALGYASDLLVSLGGSAVLSEFPELNGVEQELINRCETAEDSKKFYDLMRAYSASADAVGSGFENNPSPGNIKDGLITDAMKSAGAAKKGGTSPVTKVLDYTEQVTKPGLNLLCTPGNDVESTTGLVGSGCNIVVFTTGLGTPTGNPVAPVLKMSSNTNLFER
;
A
#
# COMPACT_ATOMS: atom_id res chain seq x y z
N ILE A 1 -11.55 22.51 1.16
CA ILE A 1 -10.32 22.22 1.95
C ILE A 1 -10.57 22.57 3.42
N ASN A 2 -10.94 23.79 3.76
CA ASN A 2 -11.18 24.20 5.15
C ASN A 2 -12.27 23.37 5.88
N ALA A 3 -13.25 22.84 5.15
CA ALA A 3 -14.28 21.96 5.68
C ALA A 3 -13.75 20.55 5.99
N ILE A 4 -12.72 20.10 5.26
CA ILE A 4 -12.12 18.76 5.42
C ILE A 4 -11.08 18.75 6.55
N THR A 5 -10.32 19.85 6.68
CA THR A 5 -9.23 19.94 7.68
C THR A 5 -9.27 21.27 8.42
N PRO A 6 -10.30 21.49 9.29
CA PRO A 6 -10.50 22.79 9.96
C PRO A 6 -9.33 23.20 10.86
N ASN A 7 -8.54 22.25 11.34
CA ASN A 7 -7.39 22.48 12.21
C ASN A 7 -6.03 22.42 11.48
N ASN A 8 -6.03 22.35 10.16
CA ASN A 8 -4.78 22.30 9.40
C ASN A 8 -4.05 23.65 9.48
N LYS A 9 -2.84 23.63 10.04
CA LYS A 9 -1.93 24.79 10.12
C LYS A 9 -0.88 24.79 9.02
N LYS A 10 -0.84 23.75 8.18
CA LYS A 10 0.13 23.66 7.08
C LYS A 10 -0.30 24.58 5.94
N PRO A 11 0.62 25.23 5.22
CA PRO A 11 0.30 26.01 4.04
C PRO A 11 -0.34 25.10 2.97
N VAL A 12 -1.43 25.58 2.38
CA VAL A 12 -2.13 24.93 1.27
C VAL A 12 -2.19 25.90 0.12
N HIS A 13 -1.65 25.52 -1.02
CA HIS A 13 -1.75 26.27 -2.27
C HIS A 13 -2.76 25.60 -3.18
N TYR A 14 -3.67 26.40 -3.69
CA TYR A 14 -4.73 25.96 -4.59
C TYR A 14 -4.56 26.62 -5.95
N LEU A 15 -4.38 25.81 -6.98
CA LEU A 15 -4.23 26.23 -8.36
C LEU A 15 -5.43 25.73 -9.18
N GLU A 16 -6.05 26.59 -9.93
CA GLU A 16 -7.24 26.26 -10.73
C GLU A 16 -6.97 26.52 -12.21
N GLN A 17 -6.94 25.46 -13.00
CA GLN A 17 -6.60 25.51 -14.41
C GLN A 17 -7.53 26.45 -15.18
N GLN A 18 -8.84 26.41 -14.90
CA GLN A 18 -9.84 27.24 -15.59
C GLN A 18 -9.70 28.74 -15.31
N LYS A 19 -9.02 29.12 -14.22
CA LYS A 19 -8.78 30.53 -13.87
C LYS A 19 -7.40 31.01 -14.28
N SER A 20 -6.51 30.10 -14.68
CA SER A 20 -5.17 30.46 -15.15
C SER A 20 -5.24 31.04 -16.57
N ALA A 21 -4.42 32.05 -16.83
CA ALA A 21 -4.37 32.69 -18.15
C ALA A 21 -3.90 31.73 -19.27
N SER A 22 -3.08 30.74 -18.90
CA SER A 22 -2.62 29.66 -19.78
C SER A 22 -2.12 28.46 -18.95
N GLU A 23 -1.99 27.32 -19.58
CA GLU A 23 -1.34 26.13 -18.97
C GLU A 23 0.09 26.45 -18.53
N ARG A 24 0.84 27.20 -19.31
CA ARG A 24 2.19 27.64 -18.98
C ARG A 24 2.20 28.43 -17.67
N ASN A 25 1.31 29.40 -17.49
CA ASN A 25 1.21 30.18 -16.26
C ASN A 25 0.88 29.31 -15.06
N LEU A 26 -0.03 28.32 -15.23
CA LEU A 26 -0.36 27.37 -14.17
C LEU A 26 0.86 26.57 -13.73
N ILE A 27 1.64 26.05 -14.68
CA ILE A 27 2.85 25.27 -14.41
C ILE A 27 3.92 26.15 -13.74
N GLU A 28 4.17 27.34 -14.24
CA GLU A 28 5.14 28.28 -13.65
C GLU A 28 4.78 28.62 -12.20
N GLU A 29 3.52 28.85 -11.91
CA GLU A 29 3.02 29.11 -10.56
C GLU A 29 3.15 27.89 -9.65
N ALA A 30 2.80 26.69 -10.13
CA ALA A 30 2.95 25.43 -9.42
C ALA A 30 4.41 25.14 -9.06
N VAL A 31 5.32 25.33 -10.00
CA VAL A 31 6.77 25.15 -9.78
C VAL A 31 7.28 26.14 -8.73
N LYS A 32 6.86 27.41 -8.80
CA LYS A 32 7.22 28.44 -7.82
C LYS A 32 6.78 28.07 -6.41
N TYR A 33 5.51 27.68 -6.23
CA TYR A 33 5.02 27.28 -4.89
C TYR A 33 5.69 26.01 -4.39
N THR A 34 5.93 25.04 -5.27
CA THR A 34 6.67 23.82 -4.91
C THR A 34 8.09 24.13 -4.44
N PHE A 35 8.80 24.99 -5.17
CA PHE A 35 10.14 25.41 -4.79
C PHE A 35 10.17 26.11 -3.42
N LEU A 36 9.27 27.05 -3.20
CA LEU A 36 9.15 27.73 -1.90
C LEU A 36 8.81 26.75 -0.77
N GLY A 37 7.91 25.81 -1.03
CA GLY A 37 7.57 24.74 -0.08
C GLY A 37 8.76 23.84 0.25
N LEU A 38 9.57 23.48 -0.75
CA LEU A 38 10.80 22.70 -0.54
C LEU A 38 11.85 23.47 0.28
N VAL A 39 12.00 24.78 0.06
CA VAL A 39 12.90 25.63 0.86
C VAL A 39 12.47 25.62 2.33
N GLU A 40 11.18 25.73 2.62
CA GLU A 40 10.68 25.66 4.01
C GLU A 40 10.81 24.24 4.59
N ALA A 41 10.47 23.20 3.84
CA ALA A 41 10.62 21.82 4.29
C ALA A 41 12.08 21.46 4.61
N ASN A 42 13.04 22.00 3.85
CA ASN A 42 14.46 21.75 4.03
C ASN A 42 15.06 22.41 5.30
N LYS A 43 14.32 23.30 5.95
CA LYS A 43 14.70 23.87 7.26
C LYS A 43 14.42 22.93 8.42
N ILE A 44 13.64 21.84 8.17
CA ILE A 44 13.27 20.90 9.21
C ILE A 44 14.46 19.99 9.51
N GLU A 45 14.92 20.02 10.74
CA GLU A 45 16.00 19.14 11.21
C GLU A 45 15.48 17.74 11.51
N ARG A 46 16.26 16.74 11.12
CA ARG A 46 15.98 15.34 11.48
C ARG A 46 16.28 15.10 12.96
N LYS A 47 15.37 14.41 13.64
CA LYS A 47 15.50 14.05 15.05
C LYS A 47 15.33 12.53 15.20
N PRO A 48 15.97 11.90 16.20
CA PRO A 48 15.69 10.52 16.55
C PRO A 48 14.20 10.31 16.82
N ALA A 49 13.66 9.22 16.30
CA ALA A 49 12.26 8.83 16.52
C ALA A 49 12.20 7.33 16.87
N PRO A 50 11.29 6.91 17.78
CA PRO A 50 11.12 5.50 18.06
C PRO A 50 10.50 4.77 16.87
N LEU A 51 10.81 3.47 16.73
CA LEU A 51 10.25 2.62 15.66
C LEU A 51 8.72 2.54 15.68
N SER A 52 8.07 2.81 16.81
CA SER A 52 6.62 2.92 16.91
C SER A 52 5.99 4.02 16.04
N LYS A 53 6.81 4.93 15.50
CA LYS A 53 6.39 5.94 14.51
C LYS A 53 6.49 5.46 13.07
N LEU A 54 7.11 4.31 12.84
CA LEU A 54 7.24 3.73 11.51
C LEU A 54 6.02 2.88 11.20
N VAL A 55 5.31 3.25 10.12
CA VAL A 55 4.18 2.53 9.57
C VAL A 55 4.54 2.12 8.14
N LEU A 56 4.83 0.84 7.97
CA LEU A 56 5.30 0.24 6.72
C LEU A 56 4.13 -0.27 5.90
N GLY A 57 3.90 0.30 4.73
CA GLY A 57 2.97 -0.23 3.74
C GLY A 57 3.61 -1.37 2.93
N LEU A 58 2.84 -2.43 2.71
CA LEU A 58 3.27 -3.64 2.01
C LEU A 58 2.47 -3.75 0.71
N GLU A 59 3.15 -3.61 -0.42
CA GLU A 59 2.53 -3.54 -1.74
C GLU A 59 3.21 -4.50 -2.72
N CYS A 60 2.51 -4.95 -3.75
CA CYS A 60 3.13 -5.64 -4.88
C CYS A 60 2.45 -5.30 -6.22
N GLY A 61 3.18 -5.39 -7.30
CA GLY A 61 2.68 -5.19 -8.65
C GLY A 61 3.69 -5.63 -9.69
N GLY A 62 3.20 -6.06 -10.86
CA GLY A 62 4.06 -6.73 -11.84
C GLY A 62 4.71 -7.98 -11.26
N SER A 63 3.96 -8.73 -10.47
CA SER A 63 4.45 -9.93 -9.76
C SER A 63 4.75 -11.07 -10.73
N ASP A 64 5.79 -11.84 -10.41
CA ASP A 64 6.27 -13.01 -11.15
C ASP A 64 6.28 -14.28 -10.30
N GLY A 65 6.68 -15.41 -10.87
CA GLY A 65 6.77 -16.70 -10.18
C GLY A 65 7.73 -16.70 -8.97
N PHE A 66 8.68 -15.76 -8.90
CA PHE A 66 9.61 -15.62 -7.80
C PHE A 66 9.09 -14.73 -6.66
N SER A 67 8.08 -13.90 -6.90
CA SER A 67 7.57 -12.94 -5.91
C SER A 67 7.23 -13.61 -4.58
N GLY A 68 6.49 -14.73 -4.61
CA GLY A 68 6.05 -15.46 -3.42
C GLY A 68 7.11 -16.30 -2.71
N ILE A 69 8.30 -16.47 -3.30
CA ILE A 69 9.39 -17.29 -2.73
C ILE A 69 10.67 -16.48 -2.46
N SER A 70 10.73 -15.22 -2.89
CA SER A 70 11.88 -14.33 -2.71
C SER A 70 11.49 -13.02 -2.01
N ALA A 71 11.06 -12.01 -2.77
CA ALA A 71 10.82 -10.67 -2.25
C ALA A 71 9.71 -10.61 -1.20
N ASN A 72 8.57 -11.26 -1.43
CA ASN A 72 7.44 -11.21 -0.49
C ASN A 72 7.75 -11.82 0.87
N PRO A 73 8.35 -13.04 0.97
CA PRO A 73 8.79 -13.58 2.26
C PRO A 73 9.86 -12.75 2.95
N ALA A 74 10.80 -12.17 2.20
CA ALA A 74 11.84 -11.29 2.76
C ALA A 74 11.21 -10.02 3.35
N LEU A 75 10.24 -9.42 2.64
CA LEU A 75 9.46 -8.30 3.15
C LEU A 75 8.62 -8.69 4.38
N GLY A 76 8.03 -9.89 4.37
CA GLY A 76 7.30 -10.43 5.52
C GLY A 76 8.16 -10.59 6.76
N TYR A 77 9.38 -11.06 6.59
CA TYR A 77 10.33 -11.13 7.70
C TYR A 77 10.70 -9.74 8.25
N ALA A 78 10.90 -8.76 7.36
CA ALA A 78 11.12 -7.37 7.77
C ALA A 78 9.89 -6.78 8.50
N SER A 79 8.68 -7.13 8.04
CA SER A 79 7.42 -6.79 8.70
C SER A 79 7.35 -7.34 10.12
N ASP A 80 7.64 -8.63 10.31
CA ASP A 80 7.67 -9.28 11.63
C ASP A 80 8.70 -8.64 12.57
N LEU A 81 9.90 -8.33 12.06
CA LEU A 81 10.91 -7.61 12.83
C LEU A 81 10.42 -6.23 13.27
N LEU A 82 9.83 -5.46 12.36
CA LEU A 82 9.30 -4.13 12.67
C LEU A 82 8.22 -4.21 13.74
N VAL A 83 7.27 -5.14 13.58
CA VAL A 83 6.18 -5.38 14.54
C VAL A 83 6.73 -5.77 15.91
N SER A 84 7.70 -6.67 15.97
CA SER A 84 8.32 -7.09 17.22
C SER A 84 9.06 -5.96 17.95
N LEU A 85 9.50 -4.94 17.21
CA LEU A 85 10.14 -3.73 17.74
C LEU A 85 9.14 -2.58 18.02
N GLY A 86 7.84 -2.85 17.94
CA GLY A 86 6.76 -1.92 18.28
C GLY A 86 6.32 -0.99 17.15
N GLY A 87 6.78 -1.20 15.92
CA GLY A 87 6.29 -0.50 14.74
C GLY A 87 5.00 -1.12 14.17
N SER A 88 4.56 -0.62 13.04
CA SER A 88 3.36 -1.13 12.36
C SER A 88 3.66 -1.53 10.93
N ALA A 89 3.03 -2.61 10.47
CA ALA A 89 2.99 -3.03 9.08
C ALA A 89 1.54 -3.07 8.60
N VAL A 90 1.31 -2.76 7.32
CA VAL A 90 -0.03 -2.71 6.73
C VAL A 90 -0.04 -3.53 5.46
N LEU A 91 -0.73 -4.66 5.46
CA LEU A 91 -0.95 -5.52 4.30
C LEU A 91 -2.21 -5.07 3.57
N SER A 92 -2.06 -4.67 2.32
CA SER A 92 -3.12 -4.16 1.44
C SER A 92 -3.56 -5.17 0.38
N GLU A 93 -4.29 -4.71 -0.64
CA GLU A 93 -4.63 -5.45 -1.86
C GLU A 93 -5.52 -6.68 -1.60
N PHE A 94 -6.70 -6.46 -1.02
CA PHE A 94 -7.63 -7.55 -0.65
C PHE A 94 -7.96 -8.51 -1.81
N PRO A 95 -8.14 -8.09 -3.07
CA PRO A 95 -8.34 -9.04 -4.17
C PRO A 95 -7.20 -10.06 -4.33
N GLU A 96 -5.99 -9.69 -3.93
CA GLU A 96 -4.83 -10.57 -3.97
C GLU A 96 -4.78 -11.59 -2.83
N LEU A 97 -5.65 -11.47 -1.85
CA LEU A 97 -5.75 -12.38 -0.70
C LEU A 97 -6.86 -13.43 -0.87
N ASN A 98 -7.49 -13.47 -2.05
CA ASN A 98 -8.54 -14.42 -2.37
C ASN A 98 -8.03 -15.87 -2.28
N GLY A 99 -8.70 -16.69 -1.47
CA GLY A 99 -8.34 -18.08 -1.22
C GLY A 99 -7.37 -18.32 -0.04
N VAL A 100 -6.85 -17.25 0.60
CA VAL A 100 -6.02 -17.34 1.82
C VAL A 100 -6.67 -16.66 3.02
N GLU A 101 -7.94 -16.29 2.91
CA GLU A 101 -8.69 -15.58 3.94
C GLU A 101 -8.67 -16.28 5.28
N GLN A 102 -8.82 -17.62 5.28
CA GLN A 102 -8.90 -18.41 6.51
C GLN A 102 -7.58 -18.31 7.31
N GLU A 103 -6.44 -18.29 6.63
CA GLU A 103 -5.13 -18.13 7.26
C GLU A 103 -5.04 -16.78 7.98
N LEU A 104 -5.45 -15.69 7.33
CA LEU A 104 -5.45 -14.35 7.89
C LEU A 104 -6.48 -14.19 9.01
N ILE A 105 -7.68 -14.76 8.85
CA ILE A 105 -8.73 -14.80 9.88
C ILE A 105 -8.22 -15.47 11.14
N ASN A 106 -7.53 -16.60 11.01
CA ASN A 106 -6.96 -17.34 12.15
C ASN A 106 -5.88 -16.55 12.92
N ARG A 107 -5.30 -15.54 12.29
CA ARG A 107 -4.28 -14.66 12.90
C ARG A 107 -4.87 -13.40 13.55
N CYS A 108 -6.15 -13.09 13.34
CA CYS A 108 -6.78 -11.93 13.93
C CYS A 108 -6.85 -12.06 15.45
N GLU A 109 -6.47 -11.00 16.18
CA GLU A 109 -6.52 -10.98 17.65
C GLU A 109 -7.95 -10.96 18.19
N THR A 110 -8.91 -10.47 17.41
CA THR A 110 -10.31 -10.37 17.82
C THR A 110 -11.26 -10.98 16.81
N ALA A 111 -12.37 -11.54 17.30
CA ALA A 111 -13.44 -12.05 16.42
C ALA A 111 -14.10 -10.91 15.60
N GLU A 112 -14.10 -9.68 16.12
CA GLU A 112 -14.58 -8.50 15.40
C GLU A 112 -13.74 -8.22 14.16
N ASP A 113 -12.42 -8.21 14.28
CA ASP A 113 -11.51 -7.99 13.15
C ASP A 113 -11.59 -9.16 12.15
N SER A 114 -11.69 -10.41 12.62
CA SER A 114 -11.94 -11.58 11.76
C SER A 114 -13.20 -11.40 10.91
N LYS A 115 -14.30 -11.00 11.56
CA LYS A 115 -15.56 -10.74 10.87
C LYS A 115 -15.47 -9.57 9.91
N LYS A 116 -14.84 -8.46 10.32
CA LYS A 116 -14.65 -7.27 9.48
C LYS A 116 -13.86 -7.61 8.21
N PHE A 117 -12.79 -8.41 8.34
CA PHE A 117 -12.01 -8.86 7.18
C PHE A 117 -12.88 -9.67 6.20
N TYR A 118 -13.60 -10.65 6.73
CA TYR A 118 -14.51 -11.46 5.90
C TYR A 118 -15.58 -10.61 5.21
N ASP A 119 -16.22 -9.71 5.94
CA ASP A 119 -17.29 -8.85 5.40
C ASP A 119 -16.76 -7.93 4.30
N LEU A 120 -15.59 -7.30 4.48
CA LEU A 120 -14.95 -6.45 3.49
C LEU A 120 -14.55 -7.23 2.23
N MET A 121 -13.97 -8.43 2.37
CA MET A 121 -13.65 -9.30 1.24
C MET A 121 -14.91 -9.63 0.43
N ARG A 122 -16.02 -9.98 1.10
CA ARG A 122 -17.29 -10.31 0.44
C ARG A 122 -17.96 -9.11 -0.22
N ALA A 123 -17.94 -7.96 0.44
CA ALA A 123 -18.49 -6.74 -0.12
C ALA A 123 -17.71 -6.30 -1.37
N TYR A 124 -16.39 -6.43 -1.34
CA TYR A 124 -15.53 -6.10 -2.47
C TYR A 124 -15.77 -7.07 -3.65
N SER A 125 -15.78 -8.39 -3.39
CA SER A 125 -16.06 -9.38 -4.43
C SER A 125 -17.42 -9.10 -5.08
N ALA A 126 -18.47 -8.89 -4.28
CA ALA A 126 -19.81 -8.59 -4.81
C ALA A 126 -19.84 -7.29 -5.64
N SER A 127 -19.05 -6.29 -5.29
CA SER A 127 -18.94 -5.04 -6.07
C SER A 127 -18.24 -5.26 -7.41
N ALA A 128 -17.23 -6.14 -7.46
CA ALA A 128 -16.56 -6.52 -8.70
C ALA A 128 -17.52 -7.31 -9.61
N ASP A 129 -18.24 -8.30 -9.05
CA ASP A 129 -19.20 -9.12 -9.77
C ASP A 129 -20.33 -8.27 -10.41
N ALA A 130 -20.79 -7.23 -9.69
CA ALA A 130 -21.85 -6.34 -10.17
C ALA A 130 -21.47 -5.55 -11.44
N VAL A 131 -20.18 -5.39 -11.74
CA VAL A 131 -19.67 -4.73 -12.95
C VAL A 131 -19.10 -5.74 -13.96
N GLY A 132 -19.35 -7.03 -13.78
CA GLY A 132 -18.90 -8.09 -14.69
C GLY A 132 -17.42 -8.41 -14.60
N SER A 133 -16.80 -8.15 -13.44
CA SER A 133 -15.44 -8.52 -13.11
C SER A 133 -15.45 -9.43 -11.88
N GLY A 134 -14.28 -9.95 -11.46
CA GLY A 134 -14.17 -10.79 -10.27
C GLY A 134 -12.72 -11.01 -9.87
N PHE A 135 -12.53 -11.58 -8.68
CA PHE A 135 -11.20 -11.88 -8.16
C PHE A 135 -10.51 -13.00 -8.97
N GLU A 136 -11.28 -13.84 -9.67
CA GLU A 136 -10.77 -14.87 -10.58
C GLU A 136 -10.00 -14.32 -11.80
N ASN A 137 -10.13 -13.01 -12.10
CA ASN A 137 -9.33 -12.35 -13.13
C ASN A 137 -7.88 -12.06 -12.68
N ASN A 138 -7.54 -12.42 -11.47
CA ASN A 138 -6.21 -12.33 -10.89
C ASN A 138 -5.65 -13.77 -10.66
N PRO A 139 -4.49 -14.16 -11.23
CA PRO A 139 -3.44 -13.35 -11.86
C PRO A 139 -3.78 -12.89 -13.29
N SER A 140 -3.20 -11.77 -13.68
CA SER A 140 -3.33 -11.24 -15.05
C SER A 140 -2.57 -12.13 -16.06
N PRO A 141 -2.90 -12.04 -17.37
CA PRO A 141 -2.14 -12.76 -18.41
C PRO A 141 -0.62 -12.47 -18.36
N GLY A 142 -0.22 -11.26 -17.96
CA GLY A 142 1.20 -10.90 -17.77
C GLY A 142 1.83 -11.67 -16.60
N ASN A 143 1.15 -11.75 -15.46
CA ASN A 143 1.64 -12.53 -14.33
C ASN A 143 1.79 -14.02 -14.66
N ILE A 144 0.81 -14.59 -15.41
CA ILE A 144 0.84 -16.00 -15.85
C ILE A 144 2.05 -16.26 -16.74
N LYS A 145 2.31 -15.36 -17.71
CA LYS A 145 3.47 -15.44 -18.60
C LYS A 145 4.79 -15.44 -17.83
N ASP A 146 4.85 -14.71 -16.71
CA ASP A 146 6.04 -14.57 -15.89
C ASP A 146 6.08 -15.58 -14.71
N GLY A 147 5.26 -16.65 -14.79
CA GLY A 147 5.35 -17.82 -13.93
C GLY A 147 4.37 -17.90 -12.79
N LEU A 148 3.49 -16.90 -12.59
CA LEU A 148 2.36 -16.99 -11.66
C LEU A 148 1.17 -17.64 -12.36
N ILE A 149 1.15 -18.97 -12.38
CA ILE A 149 0.24 -19.75 -13.21
C ILE A 149 -1.13 -19.99 -12.57
N THR A 150 -1.29 -19.71 -11.29
CA THR A 150 -2.58 -19.86 -10.57
C THR A 150 -2.83 -18.73 -9.60
N ASP A 151 -4.10 -18.44 -9.30
CA ASP A 151 -4.56 -17.56 -8.22
C ASP A 151 -3.98 -17.97 -6.86
N ALA A 152 -4.01 -19.26 -6.54
CA ALA A 152 -3.46 -19.81 -5.30
C ALA A 152 -1.97 -19.47 -5.09
N MET A 153 -1.15 -19.58 -6.15
CA MET A 153 0.26 -19.17 -6.08
C MET A 153 0.39 -17.67 -5.81
N LYS A 154 -0.41 -16.85 -6.47
CA LYS A 154 -0.38 -15.41 -6.30
C LYS A 154 -0.83 -15.02 -4.90
N SER A 155 -1.96 -15.54 -4.42
CA SER A 155 -2.54 -15.19 -3.12
C SER A 155 -1.68 -15.65 -1.96
N ALA A 156 -1.21 -16.90 -1.99
CA ALA A 156 -0.28 -17.41 -0.98
C ALA A 156 1.03 -16.60 -0.95
N GLY A 157 1.52 -16.18 -2.12
CA GLY A 157 2.70 -15.33 -2.23
C GLY A 157 2.45 -13.92 -1.71
N ALA A 158 1.31 -13.30 -2.05
CA ALA A 158 0.95 -11.96 -1.62
C ALA A 158 0.79 -11.86 -0.09
N ALA A 159 0.10 -12.83 0.53
CA ALA A 159 -0.08 -12.87 1.98
C ALA A 159 1.24 -12.91 2.75
N LYS A 160 2.30 -13.50 2.18
CA LYS A 160 3.64 -13.58 2.81
C LYS A 160 4.29 -12.22 3.06
N LYS A 161 3.89 -11.15 2.37
CA LYS A 161 4.33 -9.78 2.66
C LYS A 161 4.00 -9.38 4.11
N GLY A 162 2.90 -9.89 4.66
CA GLY A 162 2.47 -9.65 6.03
C GLY A 162 3.16 -10.50 7.10
N GLY A 163 4.18 -11.29 6.74
CA GLY A 163 4.89 -12.15 7.70
C GLY A 163 3.99 -13.13 8.43
N THR A 164 4.30 -13.38 9.70
CA THR A 164 3.61 -14.34 10.58
C THR A 164 2.99 -13.70 11.82
N SER A 165 3.16 -12.42 12.02
CA SER A 165 2.65 -11.68 13.19
C SER A 165 1.12 -11.76 13.31
N PRO A 166 0.54 -11.73 14.52
CA PRO A 166 -0.90 -11.58 14.70
C PRO A 166 -1.43 -10.33 14.00
N VAL A 167 -2.65 -10.44 13.46
CA VAL A 167 -3.37 -9.29 12.87
C VAL A 167 -4.03 -8.51 13.99
N THR A 168 -3.54 -7.30 14.24
CA THR A 168 -4.00 -6.46 15.35
C THR A 168 -5.21 -5.60 15.01
N LYS A 169 -5.44 -5.30 13.73
CA LYS A 169 -6.60 -4.55 13.26
C LYS A 169 -6.90 -4.82 11.77
N VAL A 170 -8.16 -4.73 11.42
CA VAL A 170 -8.65 -4.72 10.04
C VAL A 170 -9.25 -3.35 9.75
N LEU A 171 -8.82 -2.73 8.65
CA LEU A 171 -9.12 -1.36 8.28
C LEU A 171 -9.85 -1.32 6.94
N ASP A 172 -10.82 -0.44 6.81
CA ASP A 172 -11.40 -0.09 5.53
C ASP A 172 -10.53 0.95 4.81
N TYR A 173 -10.82 1.23 3.54
CA TYR A 173 -10.02 2.13 2.69
C TYR A 173 -9.79 3.48 3.36
N THR A 174 -8.52 3.87 3.52
CA THR A 174 -8.05 5.09 4.21
C THR A 174 -8.40 5.20 5.71
N GLU A 175 -8.96 4.17 6.33
CA GLU A 175 -9.11 4.13 7.78
C GLU A 175 -7.73 4.14 8.44
N GLN A 176 -7.57 4.99 9.47
CA GLN A 176 -6.26 5.26 10.07
C GLN A 176 -5.71 4.09 10.88
N VAL A 177 -4.42 3.84 10.74
CA VAL A 177 -3.68 2.93 11.62
C VAL A 177 -3.58 3.56 13.00
N THR A 178 -4.27 2.99 13.96
CA THR A 178 -4.30 3.48 15.36
C THR A 178 -3.68 2.51 16.36
N LYS A 179 -3.46 1.25 15.93
CA LYS A 179 -2.91 0.18 16.77
C LYS A 179 -1.60 -0.33 16.17
N PRO A 180 -0.50 -0.40 16.96
CA PRO A 180 0.75 -1.03 16.50
C PRO A 180 0.56 -2.50 16.14
N GLY A 181 1.39 -3.02 15.25
CA GLY A 181 1.37 -4.41 14.83
C GLY A 181 1.03 -4.58 13.35
N LEU A 182 0.66 -5.78 12.94
CA LEU A 182 0.20 -6.05 11.58
C LEU A 182 -1.26 -5.65 11.44
N ASN A 183 -1.53 -4.76 10.49
CA ASN A 183 -2.88 -4.34 10.12
C ASN A 183 -3.21 -4.85 8.71
N LEU A 184 -4.45 -5.24 8.45
CA LEU A 184 -4.96 -5.51 7.11
C LEU A 184 -5.76 -4.29 6.64
N LEU A 185 -5.51 -3.82 5.42
CA LEU A 185 -6.18 -2.66 4.84
C LEU A 185 -6.90 -3.04 3.55
N CYS A 186 -8.20 -2.85 3.51
CA CYS A 186 -9.00 -3.07 2.30
C CYS A 186 -8.65 -2.01 1.24
N THR A 187 -7.88 -2.41 0.24
CA THR A 187 -7.60 -1.61 -0.96
C THR A 187 -7.89 -2.41 -2.22
N PRO A 188 -8.11 -1.75 -3.37
CA PRO A 188 -8.02 -2.42 -4.67
C PRO A 188 -6.64 -3.05 -4.88
N GLY A 189 -6.55 -3.96 -5.86
CA GLY A 189 -5.28 -4.51 -6.35
C GLY A 189 -4.61 -3.62 -7.41
N ASN A 190 -5.10 -2.40 -7.64
CA ASN A 190 -4.47 -1.44 -8.53
C ASN A 190 -3.42 -0.63 -7.76
N ASP A 191 -2.20 -0.58 -8.28
CA ASP A 191 -1.02 0.00 -7.64
C ASP A 191 -1.23 1.42 -7.11
N VAL A 192 -1.88 2.29 -7.89
CA VAL A 192 -2.05 3.72 -7.56
C VAL A 192 -3.05 3.89 -6.44
N GLU A 193 -4.20 3.24 -6.53
CA GLU A 193 -5.26 3.30 -5.54
C GLU A 193 -4.82 2.62 -4.23
N SER A 194 -4.11 1.49 -4.33
CA SER A 194 -3.62 0.78 -3.16
C SER A 194 -2.54 1.57 -2.41
N THR A 195 -1.52 2.09 -3.10
CA THR A 195 -0.51 2.95 -2.47
C THR A 195 -1.11 4.24 -1.90
N THR A 196 -2.14 4.80 -2.56
CA THR A 196 -2.89 5.95 -2.02
C THR A 196 -3.63 5.59 -0.74
N GLY A 197 -4.29 4.43 -0.70
CA GLY A 197 -4.94 3.89 0.49
C GLY A 197 -3.97 3.70 1.64
N LEU A 198 -2.83 3.05 1.39
CA LEU A 198 -1.77 2.84 2.38
C LEU A 198 -1.29 4.16 3.01
N VAL A 199 -0.93 5.14 2.18
CA VAL A 199 -0.48 6.45 2.67
C VAL A 199 -1.61 7.22 3.34
N GLY A 200 -2.82 7.14 2.80
CA GLY A 200 -4.03 7.70 3.41
C GLY A 200 -4.33 7.12 4.79
N SER A 201 -4.00 5.85 5.03
CA SER A 201 -4.15 5.17 6.33
C SER A 201 -3.00 5.46 7.31
N GLY A 202 -1.98 6.21 6.90
CA GLY A 202 -0.88 6.66 7.76
C GLY A 202 0.45 5.96 7.51
N CYS A 203 0.59 5.14 6.45
CA CYS A 203 1.89 4.61 6.06
C CYS A 203 2.82 5.75 5.67
N ASN A 204 4.00 5.78 6.27
CA ASN A 204 5.01 6.81 6.03
C ASN A 204 6.21 6.31 5.21
N ILE A 205 6.20 5.05 4.87
CA ILE A 205 7.05 4.38 3.87
C ILE A 205 6.28 3.20 3.29
N VAL A 206 6.45 2.92 2.00
CA VAL A 206 5.89 1.74 1.33
C VAL A 206 7.04 0.94 0.73
N VAL A 207 7.04 -0.38 0.90
CA VAL A 207 7.90 -1.29 0.14
C VAL A 207 7.03 -2.01 -0.88
N PHE A 208 7.41 -1.84 -2.13
CA PHE A 208 6.71 -2.34 -3.30
C PHE A 208 7.52 -3.45 -3.96
N THR A 209 7.10 -4.70 -3.81
CA THR A 209 7.75 -5.86 -4.43
C THR A 209 7.31 -5.99 -5.89
N THR A 210 8.24 -6.31 -6.79
CA THR A 210 7.95 -6.40 -8.23
C THR A 210 8.90 -7.34 -8.96
N GLY A 211 8.39 -8.05 -9.96
CA GLY A 211 9.17 -8.92 -10.84
C GLY A 211 9.49 -8.27 -12.20
N LEU A 212 8.64 -7.32 -12.63
CA LEU A 212 8.77 -6.63 -13.92
C LEU A 212 9.29 -5.20 -13.80
N GLY A 213 9.20 -4.62 -12.61
CA GLY A 213 9.41 -3.20 -12.36
C GLY A 213 8.12 -2.40 -12.45
N THR A 214 8.06 -1.29 -11.73
CA THR A 214 6.94 -0.36 -11.76
C THR A 214 7.41 1.07 -11.51
N PRO A 215 6.88 2.07 -12.24
CA PRO A 215 7.13 3.48 -11.97
C PRO A 215 6.27 4.02 -10.82
N THR A 216 5.29 3.25 -10.34
CA THR A 216 4.34 3.69 -9.33
C THR A 216 5.06 4.19 -8.07
N GLY A 217 4.76 5.42 -7.68
CA GLY A 217 5.24 6.08 -6.47
C GLY A 217 4.08 6.77 -5.76
N ASN A 218 4.41 7.52 -4.72
CA ASN A 218 3.44 8.34 -4.01
C ASN A 218 4.06 9.72 -3.71
N PRO A 219 3.32 10.82 -3.91
CA PRO A 219 3.87 12.17 -3.70
C PRO A 219 4.09 12.54 -2.22
N VAL A 220 3.54 11.77 -1.29
CA VAL A 220 3.56 12.07 0.15
C VAL A 220 4.55 11.18 0.92
N ALA A 221 4.63 9.89 0.55
CA ALA A 221 5.51 8.93 1.22
C ALA A 221 6.45 8.24 0.21
N PRO A 222 7.70 7.92 0.58
CA PRO A 222 8.61 7.18 -0.28
C PRO A 222 8.09 5.76 -0.55
N VAL A 223 8.22 5.32 -1.80
CA VAL A 223 7.88 3.97 -2.25
C VAL A 223 9.16 3.29 -2.73
N LEU A 224 9.70 2.41 -1.90
CA LEU A 224 10.91 1.63 -2.21
C LEU A 224 10.54 0.43 -3.07
N LYS A 225 11.27 0.22 -4.17
CA LYS A 225 11.09 -0.95 -5.03
C LYS A 225 12.00 -2.08 -4.59
N MET A 226 11.42 -3.29 -4.49
CA MET A 226 12.14 -4.51 -4.15
C MET A 226 11.95 -5.53 -5.26
N SER A 227 13.03 -5.87 -5.94
CA SER A 227 13.02 -6.85 -7.03
C SER A 227 12.85 -8.27 -6.50
N SER A 228 12.01 -9.08 -7.16
CA SER A 228 11.83 -10.50 -6.88
C SER A 228 12.84 -11.38 -7.61
N ASN A 229 13.55 -10.86 -8.63
CA ASN A 229 14.45 -11.63 -9.47
C ASN A 229 15.71 -10.85 -9.88
N THR A 230 16.77 -11.58 -10.23
CA THR A 230 18.08 -11.02 -10.59
C THR A 230 18.02 -10.19 -11.87
N ASN A 231 17.25 -10.61 -12.86
CA ASN A 231 17.19 -9.92 -14.15
C ASN A 231 16.67 -8.47 -14.02
N LEU A 232 15.69 -8.24 -13.13
CA LEU A 232 15.21 -6.90 -12.84
C LEU A 232 16.20 -6.13 -11.97
N PHE A 233 16.84 -6.81 -11.03
CA PHE A 233 17.80 -6.17 -10.11
C PHE A 233 19.03 -5.62 -10.83
N GLU A 234 19.48 -6.28 -11.91
CA GLU A 234 20.66 -5.90 -12.70
C GLU A 234 20.40 -4.85 -13.76
N ARG A 235 19.14 -4.42 -13.97
CA ARG A 235 18.75 -3.38 -14.93
C ARG A 235 18.82 -1.99 -14.32
#